data_65789db5b9e040dd060a56b966779307
#
_entry.id   65789db5b9e040dd060a56b966779307
#
_cell.length_a   1.000
_cell.length_b   1.000
_cell.length_c   1.000
_cell.angle_alpha   90.00
_cell.angle_beta   90.00
_cell.angle_gamma   90.00
#
_symmetry.space_group_name_H-M   'P 1'
#
loop_
_entity.id
_entity.type
_entity.pdbx_description
1 polymer ?
#
loop_
_entity_poly.entity_id
_entity_poly.type
_entity_poly.pdbx_seq_one_letter_code
_entity_poly.pdbx_strand_id
1 'polypeptide(L)'
;MGTIALLRLDTMILDIARHKFYEGIITLLITTIVMIILLATSAGDSGIASAPDSPLMSLISSATFGSGFVEGLITVILYIVSTLTLSRSTLRTHIYTADTMAPIALCSVMLLPMITTGDALHQAVVVLLLAHAMANMFYCFSHRKCFHRLFAAMVAASTLAVVDASLTIVPVTMALALIAARKKLREAVAVVVGMLLPLFAYCYIAWLQDVSFSESLLLWWRSLVAPLSLNILDNLKLTRLIFIAFIVFLQATSVILHLSHREIHSSVMRGSWRTMQLMFVASLCCALLLPSASDSLLTVVVMIASAMLSMYFINSSAMLSVVSYVALASLAFAAAI
;
A
#
# COMPACT_ATOMS: atom_id res chain seq x y z
N MET A 1 -42.79 7.54 -4.03
CA MET A 1 -41.64 7.66 -4.93
C MET A 1 -40.27 7.59 -4.19
N GLY A 2 -40.15 8.12 -2.98
CA GLY A 2 -38.89 8.09 -2.20
C GLY A 2 -38.40 6.68 -1.81
N THR A 3 -39.28 5.77 -1.47
CA THR A 3 -38.94 4.40 -1.03
C THR A 3 -38.38 3.55 -2.15
N ILE A 4 -38.80 3.74 -3.40
CA ILE A 4 -38.25 2.98 -4.56
C ILE A 4 -36.86 3.49 -4.96
N ALA A 5 -36.60 4.79 -4.80
CA ALA A 5 -35.29 5.37 -5.06
C ALA A 5 -34.28 4.92 -3.99
N LEU A 6 -34.68 4.86 -2.71
CA LEU A 6 -33.86 4.32 -1.62
C LEU A 6 -33.56 2.82 -1.80
N LEU A 7 -34.56 2.01 -2.20
CA LEU A 7 -34.38 0.59 -2.50
C LEU A 7 -33.45 0.36 -3.71
N ARG A 8 -33.50 1.21 -4.74
CA ARG A 8 -32.56 1.17 -5.87
C ARG A 8 -31.15 1.61 -5.48
N LEU A 9 -31.03 2.62 -4.62
CA LEU A 9 -29.74 2.98 -4.03
C LEU A 9 -29.19 1.81 -3.21
N ASP A 10 -29.99 1.20 -2.33
CA ASP A 10 -29.60 0.04 -1.52
C ASP A 10 -29.11 -1.15 -2.38
N THR A 11 -29.79 -1.44 -3.49
CA THR A 11 -29.35 -2.53 -4.39
C THR A 11 -28.10 -2.16 -5.16
N MET A 12 -27.95 -0.91 -5.59
CA MET A 12 -26.79 -0.44 -6.34
C MET A 12 -25.52 -0.41 -5.48
N ILE A 13 -25.65 -0.18 -4.18
CA ILE A 13 -24.55 -0.06 -3.22
C ILE A 13 -24.19 -1.38 -2.56
N LEU A 14 -25.15 -2.26 -2.33
CA LEU A 14 -24.90 -3.66 -2.04
C LEU A 14 -24.10 -4.34 -3.17
N ASP A 15 -24.29 -3.88 -4.40
CA ASP A 15 -23.56 -4.35 -5.57
C ASP A 15 -22.09 -3.87 -5.61
N ILE A 16 -21.75 -2.70 -5.07
CA ILE A 16 -20.34 -2.24 -4.95
C ILE A 16 -19.54 -3.20 -4.05
N ALA A 17 -20.18 -3.77 -3.02
CA ALA A 17 -19.56 -4.75 -2.12
C ALA A 17 -19.69 -6.18 -2.65
N ARG A 18 -20.66 -6.47 -3.48
CA ARG A 18 -21.11 -7.86 -3.65
C ARG A 18 -20.76 -8.57 -4.95
N HIS A 19 -20.36 -8.10 -6.03
CA HIS A 19 -20.10 -9.02 -7.18
C HIS A 19 -19.89 -8.38 -8.55
N LYS A 20 -19.93 -7.07 -8.72
CA LYS A 20 -19.84 -6.54 -10.07
C LYS A 20 -18.46 -6.00 -10.38
N PHE A 21 -17.72 -6.77 -11.16
CA PHE A 21 -16.40 -6.43 -11.68
C PHE A 21 -16.34 -5.03 -12.33
N TYR A 22 -17.39 -4.62 -13.04
CA TYR A 22 -17.43 -3.34 -13.75
C TYR A 22 -17.46 -2.12 -12.83
N GLU A 23 -18.02 -2.21 -11.62
CA GLU A 23 -18.06 -1.06 -10.69
C GLU A 23 -16.68 -0.70 -10.15
N GLY A 24 -15.88 -1.70 -9.76
CA GLY A 24 -14.49 -1.48 -9.38
C GLY A 24 -13.65 -0.92 -10.54
N ILE A 25 -13.87 -1.39 -11.76
CA ILE A 25 -13.19 -0.88 -12.96
C ILE A 25 -13.63 0.53 -13.29
N ILE A 26 -14.92 0.87 -13.19
CA ILE A 26 -15.40 2.24 -13.41
C ILE A 26 -14.76 3.20 -12.40
N THR A 27 -14.72 2.83 -11.13
CA THR A 27 -14.04 3.63 -10.09
C THR A 27 -12.57 3.82 -10.42
N LEU A 28 -11.87 2.75 -10.82
CA LEU A 28 -10.46 2.83 -11.23
C LEU A 28 -10.27 3.76 -12.43
N LEU A 29 -11.15 3.72 -13.43
CA LEU A 29 -11.10 4.61 -14.59
C LEU A 29 -11.31 6.07 -14.19
N ILE A 30 -12.31 6.37 -13.36
CA ILE A 30 -12.58 7.72 -12.88
C ILE A 30 -11.38 8.25 -12.08
N THR A 31 -10.86 7.49 -11.13
CA THR A 31 -9.69 7.91 -10.33
C THR A 31 -8.44 8.07 -11.18
N THR A 32 -8.25 7.24 -12.21
CA THR A 32 -7.15 7.37 -13.15
C THR A 32 -7.26 8.67 -13.97
N ILE A 33 -8.45 9.01 -14.46
CA ILE A 33 -8.69 10.27 -15.19
C ILE A 33 -8.40 11.47 -14.27
N VAL A 34 -8.90 11.45 -13.03
CA VAL A 34 -8.62 12.51 -12.06
C VAL A 34 -7.13 12.62 -11.76
N MET A 35 -6.44 11.50 -11.60
CA MET A 35 -4.99 11.48 -11.38
C MET A 35 -4.22 12.09 -12.56
N ILE A 36 -4.59 11.77 -13.79
CA ILE A 36 -3.98 12.38 -14.98
C ILE A 36 -4.18 13.90 -14.99
N ILE A 37 -5.39 14.37 -14.69
CA ILE A 37 -5.68 15.80 -14.63
C ILE A 37 -4.84 16.47 -13.54
N LEU A 38 -4.77 15.90 -12.33
CA LEU A 38 -3.99 16.44 -11.23
C LEU A 38 -2.49 16.45 -11.54
N LEU A 39 -1.93 15.39 -12.09
CA LEU A 39 -0.52 15.33 -12.50
C LEU A 39 -0.21 16.33 -13.61
N ALA A 40 -1.12 16.54 -14.56
CA ALA A 40 -0.96 17.54 -15.62
C ALA A 40 -1.00 18.97 -15.09
N THR A 41 -1.80 19.25 -14.05
CA THR A 41 -1.90 20.58 -13.42
C THR A 41 -0.73 20.85 -12.48
N SER A 42 -0.21 19.84 -11.77
CA SER A 42 0.93 19.96 -10.86
C SER A 42 2.29 20.00 -11.56
N ALA A 43 2.37 19.60 -12.82
CA ALA A 43 3.61 19.65 -13.62
C ALA A 43 4.20 21.06 -13.78
N GLY A 44 3.45 22.12 -13.43
CA GLY A 44 3.92 23.52 -13.43
C GLY A 44 4.64 23.93 -12.13
N ASP A 45 4.48 23.19 -11.04
CA ASP A 45 4.91 23.58 -9.69
C ASP A 45 6.06 22.71 -9.12
N SER A 46 6.89 22.16 -10.01
CA SER A 46 7.98 21.23 -9.67
C SER A 46 9.15 21.86 -8.89
N GLY A 47 8.81 22.59 -7.82
CA GLY A 47 9.75 23.08 -6.79
C GLY A 47 9.80 22.20 -5.55
N ILE A 48 9.59 20.90 -5.66
CA ILE A 48 9.35 20.02 -4.52
C ILE A 48 10.63 19.27 -4.12
N ALA A 49 10.84 19.24 -2.83
CA ALA A 49 11.91 18.56 -2.15
C ALA A 49 12.15 17.17 -2.76
N SER A 50 13.33 17.03 -3.36
CA SER A 50 13.84 15.76 -3.87
C SER A 50 13.69 14.67 -2.80
N ALA A 51 13.04 13.58 -3.18
CA ALA A 51 13.10 12.34 -2.39
C ALA A 51 14.56 12.02 -2.06
N PRO A 52 14.83 11.42 -0.89
CA PRO A 52 16.19 11.05 -0.54
C PRO A 52 16.83 10.28 -1.70
N ASP A 53 18.06 10.67 -2.06
CA ASP A 53 18.82 10.15 -3.20
C ASP A 53 19.05 8.64 -3.08
N SER A 54 18.00 7.85 -3.28
CA SER A 54 18.19 6.41 -3.40
C SER A 54 18.74 6.11 -4.79
N PRO A 55 19.83 5.34 -4.90
CA PRO A 55 20.45 5.04 -6.20
C PRO A 55 19.49 4.31 -7.15
N LEU A 56 18.49 3.64 -6.61
CA LEU A 56 17.46 2.98 -7.39
C LEU A 56 16.52 4.01 -8.05
N MET A 57 16.17 5.07 -7.33
CA MET A 57 15.35 6.16 -7.88
C MET A 57 16.12 7.01 -8.88
N SER A 58 17.42 7.23 -8.67
CA SER A 58 18.27 7.92 -9.65
C SER A 58 18.39 7.15 -10.98
N LEU A 59 18.43 5.82 -10.93
CA LEU A 59 18.38 4.98 -12.13
C LEU A 59 17.02 5.07 -12.85
N ILE A 60 15.93 5.07 -12.12
CA ILE A 60 14.58 5.18 -12.70
C ILE A 60 14.39 6.58 -13.31
N SER A 61 14.78 7.64 -12.61
CA SER A 61 14.68 9.01 -13.13
C SER A 61 15.56 9.26 -14.34
N SER A 62 16.75 8.66 -14.40
CA SER A 62 17.59 8.71 -15.59
C SER A 62 16.98 7.99 -16.78
N ALA A 63 16.25 6.89 -16.55
CA ALA A 63 15.54 6.17 -17.59
C ALA A 63 14.31 6.91 -18.16
N THR A 64 13.75 7.86 -17.41
CA THR A 64 12.61 8.69 -17.86
C THR A 64 13.02 9.88 -18.72
N PHE A 65 14.32 10.07 -18.98
CA PHE A 65 14.88 11.20 -19.75
C PHE A 65 14.47 12.59 -19.21
N GLY A 66 14.07 12.68 -17.95
CA GLY A 66 13.68 13.95 -17.32
C GLY A 66 12.43 14.60 -17.92
N SER A 67 11.61 13.87 -18.71
CA SER A 67 10.36 14.41 -19.23
C SER A 67 9.21 14.12 -18.25
N GLY A 68 8.62 15.16 -17.67
CA GLY A 68 7.49 15.05 -16.74
C GLY A 68 6.29 14.32 -17.32
N PHE A 69 6.12 14.32 -18.65
CA PHE A 69 5.07 13.54 -19.32
C PHE A 69 5.32 12.03 -19.23
N VAL A 70 6.56 11.59 -19.46
CA VAL A 70 6.92 10.16 -19.37
C VAL A 70 6.81 9.67 -17.93
N GLU A 71 7.24 10.47 -16.96
CA GLU A 71 7.07 10.16 -15.54
C GLU A 71 5.60 10.03 -15.16
N GLY A 72 4.76 10.97 -15.57
CA GLY A 72 3.31 10.91 -15.34
C GLY A 72 2.68 9.66 -15.95
N LEU A 73 3.06 9.30 -17.18
CA LEU A 73 2.54 8.11 -17.86
C LEU A 73 2.96 6.81 -17.14
N ILE A 74 4.24 6.71 -16.74
CA ILE A 74 4.74 5.56 -15.97
C ILE A 74 4.02 5.46 -14.63
N THR A 75 3.84 6.56 -13.92
CA THR A 75 3.11 6.63 -12.65
C THR A 75 1.68 6.08 -12.78
N VAL A 76 0.97 6.50 -13.82
CA VAL A 76 -0.39 6.02 -14.11
C VAL A 76 -0.41 4.51 -14.39
N ILE A 77 0.53 4.01 -15.18
CA ILE A 77 0.63 2.58 -15.48
C ILE A 77 0.92 1.79 -14.19
N LEU A 78 1.88 2.23 -13.38
CA LEU A 78 2.25 1.57 -12.13
C LEU A 78 1.08 1.55 -11.14
N TYR A 79 0.33 2.65 -11.04
CA TYR A 79 -0.86 2.74 -10.20
C TYR A 79 -1.95 1.73 -10.62
N ILE A 80 -2.28 1.65 -11.92
CA ILE A 80 -3.25 0.69 -12.45
C ILE A 80 -2.80 -0.75 -12.19
N VAL A 81 -1.55 -1.07 -12.52
CA VAL A 81 -0.98 -2.41 -12.35
C VAL A 81 -0.98 -2.82 -10.88
N SER A 82 -0.65 -1.91 -9.96
CA SER A 82 -0.62 -2.17 -8.52
C SER A 82 -2.00 -2.50 -7.98
N THR A 83 -2.99 -1.67 -8.33
CA THR A 83 -4.38 -1.84 -7.91
C THR A 83 -4.97 -3.17 -8.42
N LEU A 84 -4.72 -3.49 -9.70
CA LEU A 84 -5.16 -4.75 -10.30
C LEU A 84 -4.43 -5.96 -9.69
N THR A 85 -3.13 -5.85 -9.41
CA THR A 85 -2.34 -6.92 -8.80
C THR A 85 -2.85 -7.26 -7.41
N LEU A 86 -3.11 -6.26 -6.58
CA LEU A 86 -3.65 -6.45 -5.24
C LEU A 86 -5.03 -7.12 -5.31
N SER A 87 -5.94 -6.59 -6.12
CA SER A 87 -7.29 -7.13 -6.25
C SER A 87 -7.31 -8.56 -6.81
N ARG A 88 -6.54 -8.82 -7.87
CA ARG A 88 -6.43 -10.18 -8.44
C ARG A 88 -5.90 -11.17 -7.42
N SER A 89 -4.96 -10.74 -6.57
CA SER A 89 -4.40 -11.61 -5.54
C SER A 89 -5.42 -11.93 -4.45
N THR A 90 -6.20 -10.96 -4.00
CA THR A 90 -7.24 -11.15 -2.99
C THR A 90 -8.35 -12.10 -3.45
N LEU A 91 -8.75 -11.99 -4.73
CA LEU A 91 -9.72 -12.90 -5.34
C LEU A 91 -9.18 -14.34 -5.45
N ARG A 92 -7.96 -14.52 -5.97
CA ARG A 92 -7.36 -15.85 -6.16
C ARG A 92 -7.10 -16.59 -4.87
N THR A 93 -6.89 -15.89 -3.78
CA THR A 93 -6.53 -16.48 -2.50
C THR A 93 -7.72 -16.60 -1.55
N HIS A 94 -8.91 -16.14 -1.99
CA HIS A 94 -10.15 -16.18 -1.21
C HIS A 94 -9.96 -15.65 0.22
N ILE A 95 -9.30 -14.46 0.32
CA ILE A 95 -9.02 -13.82 1.61
C ILE A 95 -10.31 -13.30 2.24
N TYR A 96 -11.28 -12.91 1.43
CA TYR A 96 -12.57 -12.44 1.89
C TYR A 96 -13.61 -13.55 1.89
N THR A 97 -14.67 -13.35 2.66
CA THR A 97 -15.82 -14.28 2.72
C THR A 97 -16.65 -14.29 1.44
N ALA A 98 -16.53 -13.26 0.64
CA ALA A 98 -17.19 -13.12 -0.66
C ALA A 98 -16.18 -12.74 -1.75
N ASP A 99 -16.41 -13.21 -2.97
CA ASP A 99 -15.64 -12.77 -4.13
C ASP A 99 -16.08 -11.33 -4.49
N THR A 100 -15.25 -10.36 -4.16
CA THR A 100 -15.58 -8.94 -4.30
C THR A 100 -14.46 -8.18 -5.01
N MET A 101 -14.84 -7.18 -5.80
CA MET A 101 -13.94 -6.19 -6.41
C MET A 101 -13.77 -4.92 -5.56
N ALA A 102 -14.32 -4.88 -4.35
CA ALA A 102 -14.16 -3.76 -3.42
C ALA A 102 -12.69 -3.31 -3.23
N PRO A 103 -11.68 -4.22 -3.20
CA PRO A 103 -10.29 -3.80 -3.15
C PRO A 103 -9.84 -2.89 -4.30
N ILE A 104 -10.39 -3.05 -5.52
CA ILE A 104 -10.07 -2.16 -6.64
C ILE A 104 -10.58 -0.75 -6.33
N ALA A 105 -11.86 -0.63 -5.97
CA ALA A 105 -12.49 0.66 -5.71
C ALA A 105 -11.83 1.38 -4.53
N LEU A 106 -11.60 0.67 -3.42
CA LEU A 106 -10.98 1.25 -2.24
C LEU A 106 -9.51 1.63 -2.47
N CYS A 107 -8.73 0.73 -3.04
CA CYS A 107 -7.33 0.98 -3.33
C CYS A 107 -7.17 2.18 -4.27
N SER A 108 -7.97 2.25 -5.35
CA SER A 108 -7.89 3.34 -6.31
C SER A 108 -8.26 4.69 -5.69
N VAL A 109 -9.31 4.77 -4.89
CA VAL A 109 -9.73 6.02 -4.25
C VAL A 109 -8.71 6.44 -3.17
N MET A 110 -8.28 5.51 -2.33
CA MET A 110 -7.45 5.82 -1.17
C MET A 110 -6.00 6.18 -1.55
N LEU A 111 -5.46 5.60 -2.62
CA LEU A 111 -4.10 5.92 -3.07
C LEU A 111 -4.00 7.23 -3.85
N LEU A 112 -5.12 7.74 -4.37
CA LEU A 112 -5.12 8.98 -5.16
C LEU A 112 -4.39 10.15 -4.45
N PRO A 113 -4.75 10.54 -3.21
CA PRO A 113 -4.08 11.66 -2.54
C PRO A 113 -2.63 11.37 -2.16
N MET A 114 -2.23 10.10 -2.06
CA MET A 114 -0.85 9.75 -1.73
C MET A 114 0.09 9.90 -2.91
N ILE A 115 -0.39 9.57 -4.12
CA ILE A 115 0.41 9.66 -5.34
C ILE A 115 0.46 11.07 -5.90
N THR A 116 -0.62 11.85 -5.77
CA THR A 116 -0.71 13.19 -6.39
C THR A 116 0.01 14.29 -5.61
N THR A 117 0.27 14.12 -4.32
CA THR A 117 0.79 15.18 -3.44
C THR A 117 2.27 15.06 -3.09
N GLY A 118 2.96 14.02 -3.55
CA GLY A 118 4.38 13.81 -3.31
C GLY A 118 5.16 13.58 -4.61
N ASP A 119 6.31 12.95 -4.51
CA ASP A 119 7.00 12.40 -5.68
C ASP A 119 6.16 11.24 -6.25
N ALA A 120 5.36 11.55 -7.26
CA ALA A 120 4.36 10.66 -7.81
C ALA A 120 4.95 9.33 -8.31
N LEU A 121 6.10 9.38 -8.97
CA LEU A 121 6.80 8.20 -9.48
C LEU A 121 7.33 7.33 -8.33
N HIS A 122 7.94 7.95 -7.33
CA HIS A 122 8.44 7.25 -6.15
C HIS A 122 7.29 6.52 -5.40
N GLN A 123 6.19 7.23 -5.15
CA GLN A 123 5.03 6.65 -4.49
C GLN A 123 4.41 5.50 -5.30
N ALA A 124 4.34 5.62 -6.63
CA ALA A 124 3.83 4.57 -7.50
C ALA A 124 4.71 3.31 -7.48
N VAL A 125 6.03 3.46 -7.42
CA VAL A 125 7.00 2.35 -7.27
C VAL A 125 6.81 1.66 -5.91
N VAL A 126 6.67 2.43 -4.83
CA VAL A 126 6.40 1.90 -3.48
C VAL A 126 5.10 1.08 -3.47
N VAL A 127 4.03 1.62 -4.06
CA VAL A 127 2.72 0.95 -4.15
C VAL A 127 2.83 -0.35 -4.95
N LEU A 128 3.55 -0.36 -6.07
CA LEU A 128 3.75 -1.56 -6.88
C LEU A 128 4.51 -2.66 -6.14
N LEU A 129 5.62 -2.31 -5.50
CA LEU A 129 6.42 -3.27 -4.73
C LEU A 129 5.62 -3.85 -3.56
N LEU A 130 4.86 -2.99 -2.85
CA LEU A 130 4.00 -3.44 -1.77
C LEU A 130 2.86 -4.33 -2.26
N ALA A 131 2.21 -3.98 -3.39
CA ALA A 131 1.18 -4.81 -4.01
C ALA A 131 1.72 -6.21 -4.34
N HIS A 132 2.93 -6.27 -4.91
CA HIS A 132 3.57 -7.52 -5.26
C HIS A 132 3.97 -8.34 -4.02
N ALA A 133 4.49 -7.69 -2.98
CA ALA A 133 4.82 -8.32 -1.70
C ALA A 133 3.56 -8.92 -1.05
N MET A 134 2.48 -8.14 -0.95
CA MET A 134 1.20 -8.59 -0.39
C MET A 134 0.57 -9.72 -1.22
N ALA A 135 0.60 -9.64 -2.54
CA ALA A 135 0.07 -10.67 -3.43
C ALA A 135 0.75 -12.04 -3.20
N ASN A 136 2.08 -12.05 -3.11
CA ASN A 136 2.84 -13.26 -2.82
C ASN A 136 2.64 -13.76 -1.38
N MET A 137 2.52 -12.85 -0.41
CA MET A 137 2.21 -13.16 0.97
C MET A 137 0.84 -13.87 1.08
N PHE A 138 -0.20 -13.35 0.45
CA PHE A 138 -1.53 -13.94 0.44
C PHE A 138 -1.52 -15.35 -0.15
N TYR A 139 -0.80 -15.55 -1.25
CA TYR A 139 -0.61 -16.86 -1.83
C TYR A 139 0.05 -17.84 -0.86
N CYS A 140 1.00 -17.37 -0.06
CA CYS A 140 1.66 -18.21 0.95
C CYS A 140 0.71 -18.68 2.05
N PHE A 141 -0.29 -17.90 2.43
CA PHE A 141 -1.29 -18.35 3.41
C PHE A 141 -2.29 -19.36 2.83
N SER A 142 -2.60 -19.25 1.53
CA SER A 142 -3.54 -20.15 0.86
C SER A 142 -2.93 -21.51 0.50
N HIS A 143 -1.62 -21.59 0.27
CA HIS A 143 -0.97 -22.79 -0.25
C HIS A 143 0.12 -23.32 0.70
N ARG A 144 0.16 -24.63 0.89
CA ARG A 144 1.17 -25.29 1.76
C ARG A 144 2.57 -25.28 1.17
N LYS A 145 2.70 -25.38 -0.17
CA LYS A 145 3.99 -25.40 -0.88
C LYS A 145 4.15 -24.09 -1.63
N CYS A 146 4.83 -23.12 -1.06
CA CYS A 146 4.98 -21.77 -1.63
C CYS A 146 6.37 -21.16 -1.44
N PHE A 147 7.42 -22.00 -1.34
CA PHE A 147 8.78 -21.54 -1.05
C PHE A 147 9.25 -20.38 -1.94
N HIS A 148 9.09 -20.48 -3.26
CA HIS A 148 9.47 -19.42 -4.20
C HIS A 148 8.62 -18.15 -4.07
N ARG A 149 7.34 -18.27 -3.71
CA ARG A 149 6.47 -17.13 -3.46
C ARG A 149 6.81 -16.43 -2.16
N LEU A 150 7.20 -17.20 -1.14
CA LEU A 150 7.67 -16.66 0.13
C LEU A 150 8.95 -15.84 -0.07
N PHE A 151 9.89 -16.38 -0.82
CA PHE A 151 11.12 -15.69 -1.18
C PHE A 151 10.81 -14.41 -1.98
N ALA A 152 9.96 -14.49 -3.04
CA ALA A 152 9.58 -13.35 -3.85
C ALA A 152 8.86 -12.26 -3.05
N ALA A 153 8.00 -12.65 -2.09
CA ALA A 153 7.34 -11.72 -1.19
C ALA A 153 8.35 -10.91 -0.37
N MET A 154 9.36 -11.61 0.18
CA MET A 154 10.39 -10.98 1.00
C MET A 154 11.34 -10.11 0.19
N VAL A 155 11.72 -10.55 -1.01
CA VAL A 155 12.52 -9.73 -1.93
C VAL A 155 11.79 -8.43 -2.27
N ALA A 156 10.52 -8.50 -2.66
CA ALA A 156 9.73 -7.31 -2.97
C ALA A 156 9.56 -6.38 -1.76
N ALA A 157 9.28 -6.94 -0.57
CA ALA A 157 9.17 -6.16 0.65
C ALA A 157 10.50 -5.50 1.06
N SER A 158 11.63 -6.20 0.89
CA SER A 158 12.95 -5.65 1.25
C SER A 158 13.46 -4.64 0.23
N THR A 159 13.04 -4.74 -1.03
CA THR A 159 13.33 -3.72 -2.03
C THR A 159 12.71 -2.37 -1.62
N LEU A 160 11.55 -2.37 -0.93
CA LEU A 160 10.99 -1.15 -0.34
C LEU A 160 11.98 -0.44 0.61
N ALA A 161 12.67 -1.22 1.46
CA ALA A 161 13.66 -0.68 2.39
C ALA A 161 14.92 -0.14 1.69
N VAL A 162 15.19 -0.56 0.46
CA VAL A 162 16.28 -0.01 -0.37
C VAL A 162 15.82 1.25 -1.10
N VAL A 163 14.55 1.30 -1.51
CA VAL A 163 13.95 2.50 -2.14
C VAL A 163 13.82 3.63 -1.13
N ASP A 164 13.36 3.30 0.08
CA ASP A 164 13.23 4.25 1.18
C ASP A 164 13.52 3.54 2.51
N ALA A 165 14.56 3.98 3.22
CA ALA A 165 14.99 3.34 4.47
C ALA A 165 13.91 3.35 5.55
N SER A 166 13.02 4.36 5.57
CA SER A 166 11.91 4.44 6.53
C SER A 166 10.94 3.26 6.40
N LEU A 167 10.87 2.62 5.21
CA LEU A 167 10.01 1.47 4.94
C LEU A 167 10.57 0.14 5.46
N THR A 168 11.72 0.13 6.13
CA THR A 168 12.34 -1.09 6.69
C THR A 168 11.42 -1.84 7.66
N ILE A 169 10.47 -1.15 8.28
CA ILE A 169 9.49 -1.77 9.16
C ILE A 169 8.60 -2.79 8.43
N VAL A 170 8.34 -2.60 7.13
CA VAL A 170 7.49 -3.48 6.32
C VAL A 170 8.09 -4.88 6.17
N PRO A 171 9.33 -5.06 5.64
CA PRO A 171 9.94 -6.38 5.54
C PRO A 171 10.18 -7.02 6.92
N VAL A 172 10.50 -6.26 7.95
CA VAL A 172 10.69 -6.79 9.31
C VAL A 172 9.39 -7.37 9.86
N THR A 173 8.30 -6.63 9.84
CA THR A 173 7.00 -7.09 10.35
C THR A 173 6.45 -8.24 9.53
N MET A 174 6.61 -8.19 8.20
CA MET A 174 6.20 -9.26 7.31
C MET A 174 7.03 -10.54 7.55
N ALA A 175 8.34 -10.44 7.74
CA ALA A 175 9.22 -11.57 8.07
C ALA A 175 8.82 -12.23 9.38
N LEU A 176 8.61 -11.44 10.45
CA LEU A 176 8.18 -11.94 11.75
C LEU A 176 6.85 -12.69 11.65
N ALA A 177 5.87 -12.11 10.93
CA ALA A 177 4.57 -12.74 10.75
C ALA A 177 4.65 -14.05 9.96
N LEU A 178 5.44 -14.08 8.88
CA LEU A 178 5.62 -15.28 8.04
C LEU A 178 6.37 -16.39 8.78
N ILE A 179 7.42 -16.08 9.52
CA ILE A 179 8.16 -17.06 10.33
C ILE A 179 7.27 -17.64 11.42
N ALA A 180 6.51 -16.78 12.12
CA ALA A 180 5.57 -17.22 13.16
C ALA A 180 4.46 -18.12 12.60
N ALA A 181 3.96 -17.82 11.39
CA ALA A 181 2.89 -18.61 10.75
C ALA A 181 3.38 -19.96 10.21
N ARG A 182 4.62 -20.03 9.69
CA ARG A 182 5.10 -21.20 8.94
C ARG A 182 5.84 -22.25 9.75
N LYS A 183 6.55 -21.88 10.79
CA LYS A 183 7.24 -22.77 11.76
C LYS A 183 8.23 -23.80 11.16
N LYS A 184 8.60 -23.69 9.87
CA LYS A 184 9.58 -24.59 9.22
C LYS A 184 10.88 -23.87 8.99
N LEU A 185 12.01 -24.47 9.44
CA LEU A 185 13.34 -23.89 9.30
C LEU A 185 13.68 -23.51 7.86
N ARG A 186 13.38 -24.36 6.89
CA ARG A 186 13.61 -24.09 5.46
C ARG A 186 12.88 -22.84 4.97
N GLU A 187 11.65 -22.62 5.42
CA GLU A 187 10.85 -21.46 5.05
C GLU A 187 11.39 -20.21 5.77
N ALA A 188 11.81 -20.32 7.02
CA ALA A 188 12.44 -19.23 7.76
C ALA A 188 13.75 -18.78 7.09
N VAL A 189 14.58 -19.70 6.63
CA VAL A 189 15.81 -19.39 5.87
C VAL A 189 15.46 -18.63 4.58
N ALA A 190 14.43 -19.05 3.83
CA ALA A 190 14.00 -18.35 2.63
C ALA A 190 13.52 -16.90 2.91
N VAL A 191 12.84 -16.68 4.04
CA VAL A 191 12.43 -15.36 4.51
C VAL A 191 13.65 -14.49 4.77
N VAL A 192 14.61 -14.98 5.55
CA VAL A 192 15.80 -14.22 5.91
C VAL A 192 16.67 -13.91 4.67
N VAL A 193 16.91 -14.91 3.82
CA VAL A 193 17.70 -14.71 2.59
C VAL A 193 16.99 -13.74 1.64
N GLY A 194 15.66 -13.87 1.47
CA GLY A 194 14.87 -12.94 0.66
C GLY A 194 14.89 -11.51 1.22
N MET A 195 14.97 -11.37 2.55
CA MET A 195 15.07 -10.08 3.21
C MET A 195 16.43 -9.42 3.00
N LEU A 196 17.51 -10.16 3.05
CA LEU A 196 18.89 -9.63 2.94
C LEU A 196 19.32 -9.37 1.49
N LEU A 197 18.75 -10.10 0.52
CA LEU A 197 19.20 -10.07 -0.86
C LEU A 197 19.15 -8.67 -1.50
N PRO A 198 18.08 -7.86 -1.39
CA PRO A 198 18.05 -6.53 -1.99
C PRO A 198 19.06 -5.57 -1.39
N LEU A 199 19.27 -5.63 -0.07
CA LEU A 199 20.27 -4.82 0.61
C LEU A 199 21.70 -5.20 0.14
N PHE A 200 21.96 -6.50 0.00
CA PHE A 200 23.22 -6.98 -0.55
C PHE A 200 23.42 -6.52 -2.00
N ALA A 201 22.38 -6.62 -2.84
CA ALA A 201 22.43 -6.15 -4.21
C ALA A 201 22.70 -4.64 -4.29
N TYR A 202 22.07 -3.85 -3.42
CA TYR A 202 22.33 -2.42 -3.30
C TYR A 202 23.80 -2.13 -2.98
N CYS A 203 24.34 -2.75 -1.95
CA CYS A 203 25.75 -2.59 -1.58
C CYS A 203 26.70 -3.06 -2.69
N TYR A 204 26.34 -4.11 -3.43
CA TYR A 204 27.12 -4.60 -4.55
C TYR A 204 27.13 -3.62 -5.74
N ILE A 205 25.97 -3.02 -6.08
CA ILE A 205 25.89 -2.01 -7.13
C ILE A 205 26.70 -0.76 -6.75
N ALA A 206 26.60 -0.32 -5.49
CA ALA A 206 27.40 0.80 -4.99
C ALA A 206 28.91 0.51 -5.03
N TRP A 207 29.31 -0.73 -4.74
CA TRP A 207 30.72 -1.16 -4.87
C TRP A 207 31.20 -1.12 -6.32
N LEU A 208 30.36 -1.44 -7.29
CA LEU A 208 30.71 -1.29 -8.72
C LEU A 208 30.87 0.18 -9.14
N GLN A 209 30.37 1.11 -8.33
CA GLN A 209 30.52 2.57 -8.51
C GLN A 209 31.65 3.15 -7.63
N ASP A 210 32.63 2.31 -7.24
CA ASP A 210 33.79 2.68 -6.41
C ASP A 210 33.43 3.11 -4.97
N VAL A 211 32.21 2.87 -4.48
CA VAL A 211 31.85 3.08 -3.07
C VAL A 211 32.10 1.81 -2.28
N SER A 212 32.80 1.89 -1.13
CA SER A 212 33.07 0.71 -0.33
C SER A 212 31.78 0.08 0.23
N PHE A 213 31.74 -1.25 0.34
CA PHE A 213 30.58 -1.99 0.86
C PHE A 213 30.16 -1.51 2.26
N SER A 214 31.14 -1.29 3.14
CA SER A 214 30.90 -0.79 4.49
C SER A 214 30.34 0.63 4.52
N GLU A 215 30.78 1.48 3.61
CA GLU A 215 30.28 2.85 3.49
C GLU A 215 28.84 2.89 2.98
N SER A 216 28.50 2.07 1.98
CA SER A 216 27.13 1.94 1.46
C SER A 216 26.15 1.47 2.53
N LEU A 217 26.57 0.47 3.35
CA LEU A 217 25.76 -0.02 4.45
C LEU A 217 25.61 1.05 5.56
N LEU A 218 26.68 1.80 5.83
CA LEU A 218 26.65 2.90 6.81
C LEU A 218 25.74 4.05 6.35
N LEU A 219 25.78 4.40 5.06
CA LEU A 219 24.91 5.42 4.47
C LEU A 219 23.43 5.02 4.59
N TRP A 220 23.12 3.77 4.24
CA TRP A 220 21.76 3.25 4.40
C TRP A 220 21.32 3.25 5.89
N TRP A 221 22.21 2.85 6.80
CA TRP A 221 21.93 2.90 8.25
C TRP A 221 21.72 4.31 8.76
N ARG A 222 22.55 5.26 8.29
CA ARG A 222 22.38 6.68 8.63
C ARG A 222 21.07 7.26 8.14
N SER A 223 20.62 6.90 6.94
CA SER A 223 19.32 7.33 6.42
C SER A 223 18.14 6.77 7.23
N LEU A 224 18.30 5.60 7.83
CA LEU A 224 17.29 5.03 8.73
C LEU A 224 17.21 5.79 10.08
N VAL A 225 18.32 6.27 10.59
CA VAL A 225 18.42 6.90 11.91
C VAL A 225 18.44 8.44 11.83
N ALA A 226 18.63 9.00 10.65
CA ALA A 226 18.69 10.44 10.45
C ALA A 226 17.39 11.10 10.92
N PRO A 227 17.46 12.08 11.84
CA PRO A 227 16.29 12.87 12.18
C PRO A 227 15.91 13.70 10.97
N LEU A 228 14.77 13.40 10.35
CA LEU A 228 14.10 14.37 9.49
C LEU A 228 13.74 15.55 10.40
N SER A 229 14.14 16.75 10.00
CA SER A 229 14.04 17.96 10.80
C SER A 229 12.62 18.41 11.16
N LEU A 230 11.61 17.71 10.66
CA LEU A 230 10.19 18.03 10.85
C LEU A 230 9.38 16.74 10.99
N ASN A 231 8.53 16.69 11.99
CA ASN A 231 7.51 15.64 12.08
C ASN A 231 6.65 15.65 10.81
N ILE A 232 6.39 14.47 10.23
CA ILE A 232 5.48 14.34 9.06
C ILE A 232 4.19 15.13 9.29
N LEU A 233 3.66 15.10 10.52
CA LEU A 233 2.40 15.75 10.88
C LEU A 233 2.43 17.28 10.70
N ASP A 234 3.58 17.93 10.90
CA ASP A 234 3.69 19.38 10.78
C ASP A 234 3.68 19.86 9.33
N ASN A 235 4.05 18.97 8.38
CA ASN A 235 4.10 19.28 6.94
C ASN A 235 2.84 18.83 6.20
N LEU A 236 1.97 18.06 6.83
CA LEU A 236 0.74 17.58 6.19
C LEU A 236 -0.32 18.69 6.12
N LYS A 237 -0.89 18.87 4.94
CA LYS A 237 -2.12 19.68 4.81
C LYS A 237 -3.20 19.10 5.74
N LEU A 238 -3.98 19.96 6.37
CA LEU A 238 -5.06 19.56 7.29
C LEU A 238 -6.03 18.54 6.65
N THR A 239 -6.31 18.70 5.37
CA THR A 239 -7.18 17.77 4.62
C THR A 239 -6.62 16.34 4.57
N ARG A 240 -5.31 16.19 4.37
CA ARG A 240 -4.63 14.89 4.41
C ARG A 240 -4.64 14.27 5.81
N LEU A 241 -4.43 15.07 6.83
CA LEU A 241 -4.47 14.61 8.22
C LEU A 241 -5.87 14.09 8.59
N ILE A 242 -6.94 14.83 8.20
CA ILE A 242 -8.32 14.40 8.40
C ILE A 242 -8.61 13.10 7.64
N PHE A 243 -8.11 12.97 6.40
CA PHE A 243 -8.27 11.77 5.60
C PHE A 243 -7.61 10.55 6.26
N ILE A 244 -6.36 10.67 6.73
CA ILE A 244 -5.64 9.60 7.43
C ILE A 244 -6.34 9.25 8.76
N ALA A 245 -6.76 10.24 9.53
CA ALA A 245 -7.50 10.01 10.76
C ALA A 245 -8.82 9.25 10.52
N PHE A 246 -9.52 9.57 9.44
CA PHE A 246 -10.74 8.88 9.05
C PHE A 246 -10.46 7.41 8.64
N ILE A 247 -9.36 7.15 7.92
CA ILE A 247 -8.93 5.78 7.59
C ILE A 247 -8.64 4.99 8.86
N VAL A 248 -7.91 5.57 9.81
CA VAL A 248 -7.59 4.91 11.10
C VAL A 248 -8.88 4.61 11.89
N PHE A 249 -9.84 5.54 11.89
CA PHE A 249 -11.14 5.32 12.52
C PHE A 249 -11.92 4.17 11.87
N LEU A 250 -12.02 4.16 10.54
CA LEU A 250 -12.67 3.05 9.81
C LEU A 250 -11.94 1.72 10.06
N GLN A 251 -10.61 1.76 10.12
CA GLN A 251 -9.82 0.57 10.40
C GLN A 251 -10.09 0.02 11.80
N ALA A 252 -10.21 0.88 12.81
CA ALA A 252 -10.57 0.47 14.17
C ALA A 252 -11.97 -0.20 14.20
N THR A 253 -12.96 0.37 13.50
CA THR A 253 -14.29 -0.25 13.38
C THR A 253 -14.25 -1.58 12.64
N SER A 254 -13.42 -1.70 11.59
CA SER A 254 -13.18 -2.95 10.86
C SER A 254 -12.61 -4.05 11.77
N VAL A 255 -11.68 -3.70 12.67
CA VAL A 255 -11.10 -4.63 13.65
C VAL A 255 -12.18 -5.16 14.59
N ILE A 256 -13.02 -4.28 15.12
CA ILE A 256 -14.12 -4.67 16.02
C ILE A 256 -15.09 -5.63 15.34
N LEU A 257 -15.50 -5.32 14.11
CA LEU A 257 -16.36 -6.19 13.31
C LEU A 257 -15.72 -7.55 13.02
N HIS A 258 -14.44 -7.55 12.68
CA HIS A 258 -13.71 -8.80 12.41
C HIS A 258 -13.61 -9.68 13.67
N LEU A 259 -13.40 -9.09 14.85
CA LEU A 259 -13.34 -9.81 16.11
C LEU A 259 -14.71 -10.40 16.48
N SER A 260 -15.82 -9.72 16.21
CA SER A 260 -17.17 -10.19 16.49
C SER A 260 -17.59 -11.36 15.60
N HIS A 261 -17.06 -11.46 14.37
CA HIS A 261 -17.36 -12.52 13.39
C HIS A 261 -16.24 -13.57 13.25
N ARG A 262 -15.35 -13.67 14.22
CA ARG A 262 -14.14 -14.49 14.15
C ARG A 262 -14.37 -15.98 13.87
N GLU A 263 -15.50 -16.54 14.29
CA GLU A 263 -15.82 -17.95 14.12
C GLU A 263 -16.09 -18.34 12.67
N ILE A 264 -16.53 -17.41 11.84
CA ILE A 264 -16.89 -17.65 10.43
C ILE A 264 -15.65 -17.65 9.52
N HIS A 265 -14.51 -17.16 10.00
CA HIS A 265 -13.34 -16.93 9.15
C HIS A 265 -12.45 -18.17 8.99
N SER A 266 -12.03 -18.45 7.75
CA SER A 266 -11.06 -19.52 7.45
C SER A 266 -9.69 -19.25 8.11
N SER A 267 -8.88 -20.30 8.28
CA SER A 267 -7.52 -20.16 8.83
C SER A 267 -6.62 -19.29 7.95
N VAL A 268 -6.82 -19.33 6.63
CA VAL A 268 -6.10 -18.51 5.64
C VAL A 268 -6.42 -17.05 5.85
N MET A 269 -7.69 -16.71 5.94
CA MET A 269 -8.18 -15.37 6.17
C MET A 269 -7.65 -14.79 7.49
N ARG A 270 -7.71 -15.57 8.57
CA ARG A 270 -7.18 -15.14 9.87
C ARG A 270 -5.68 -14.88 9.86
N GLY A 271 -4.90 -15.72 9.15
CA GLY A 271 -3.46 -15.55 9.00
C GLY A 271 -3.10 -14.29 8.23
N SER A 272 -3.68 -14.12 7.05
CA SER A 272 -3.47 -12.94 6.21
C SER A 272 -3.88 -11.65 6.91
N TRP A 273 -5.02 -11.66 7.58
CA TRP A 273 -5.56 -10.49 8.26
C TRP A 273 -4.69 -10.07 9.45
N ARG A 274 -4.23 -11.02 10.29
CA ARG A 274 -3.29 -10.73 11.39
C ARG A 274 -1.98 -10.12 10.90
N THR A 275 -1.46 -10.62 9.79
CA THR A 275 -0.23 -10.09 9.20
C THR A 275 -0.44 -8.67 8.69
N MET A 276 -1.51 -8.41 7.96
CA MET A 276 -1.85 -7.05 7.51
C MET A 276 -2.06 -6.10 8.68
N GLN A 277 -2.75 -6.55 9.74
CA GLN A 277 -2.96 -5.74 10.93
C GLN A 277 -1.64 -5.40 11.64
N LEU A 278 -0.73 -6.38 11.77
CA LEU A 278 0.60 -6.15 12.35
C LEU A 278 1.38 -5.13 11.52
N MET A 279 1.39 -5.28 10.19
CA MET A 279 2.05 -4.34 9.28
C MET A 279 1.42 -2.95 9.36
N PHE A 280 0.09 -2.85 9.40
CA PHE A 280 -0.63 -1.58 9.51
C PHE A 280 -0.28 -0.85 10.82
N VAL A 281 -0.40 -1.52 11.96
CA VAL A 281 -0.11 -0.92 13.27
C VAL A 281 1.36 -0.52 13.38
N ALA A 282 2.27 -1.39 12.96
CA ALA A 282 3.70 -1.10 13.00
C ALA A 282 4.07 0.09 12.10
N SER A 283 3.56 0.12 10.86
CA SER A 283 3.81 1.23 9.93
C SER A 283 3.19 2.54 10.44
N LEU A 284 1.99 2.48 11.02
CA LEU A 284 1.35 3.65 11.60
C LEU A 284 2.12 4.16 12.82
N CYS A 285 2.54 3.28 13.72
CA CYS A 285 3.38 3.66 14.88
C CYS A 285 4.71 4.27 14.41
N CYS A 286 5.35 3.70 13.39
CA CYS A 286 6.57 4.28 12.84
C CYS A 286 6.31 5.65 12.21
N ALA A 287 5.21 5.83 11.47
CA ALA A 287 4.85 7.12 10.88
C ALA A 287 4.62 8.21 11.93
N LEU A 288 4.12 7.85 13.11
CA LEU A 288 3.83 8.79 14.19
C LEU A 288 5.01 9.04 15.13
N LEU A 289 5.88 8.04 15.32
CA LEU A 289 6.91 8.08 16.36
C LEU A 289 8.33 8.32 15.82
N LEU A 290 8.61 7.91 14.57
CA LEU A 290 9.94 8.05 14.00
C LEU A 290 10.12 9.41 13.35
N PRO A 291 11.16 10.16 13.75
CA PRO A 291 11.49 11.44 13.12
C PRO A 291 11.97 11.28 11.67
N SER A 292 12.39 10.07 11.29
CA SER A 292 12.82 9.71 9.92
C SER A 292 11.69 9.19 9.04
N ALA A 293 10.42 9.30 9.50
CA ALA A 293 9.29 8.82 8.73
C ALA A 293 9.09 9.65 7.44
N SER A 294 8.91 8.97 6.32
CA SER A 294 8.65 9.58 5.02
C SER A 294 7.16 9.50 4.63
N ASP A 295 6.75 10.32 3.67
CA ASP A 295 5.40 10.25 3.06
C ASP A 295 5.11 8.85 2.49
N SER A 296 6.14 8.12 2.08
CA SER A 296 6.03 6.74 1.59
C SER A 296 5.47 5.79 2.65
N LEU A 297 5.77 6.04 3.92
CA LEU A 297 5.25 5.22 5.02
C LEU A 297 3.72 5.41 5.18
N LEU A 298 3.22 6.64 4.98
CA LEU A 298 1.78 6.89 4.95
C LEU A 298 1.10 6.19 3.76
N THR A 299 1.75 6.19 2.62
CA THR A 299 1.27 5.43 1.43
C THR A 299 1.14 3.94 1.72
N VAL A 300 2.12 3.36 2.42
CA VAL A 300 2.07 1.96 2.89
C VAL A 300 0.88 1.74 3.84
N VAL A 301 0.69 2.61 4.83
CA VAL A 301 -0.44 2.55 5.77
C VAL A 301 -1.76 2.56 5.01
N VAL A 302 -1.93 3.50 4.08
CA VAL A 302 -3.16 3.65 3.29
C VAL A 302 -3.42 2.42 2.40
N MET A 303 -2.39 1.88 1.77
CA MET A 303 -2.53 0.71 0.92
C MET A 303 -2.92 -0.55 1.71
N ILE A 304 -2.29 -0.79 2.86
CA ILE A 304 -2.66 -1.92 3.73
C ILE A 304 -4.09 -1.74 4.24
N ALA A 305 -4.45 -0.51 4.65
CA ALA A 305 -5.80 -0.19 5.08
C ALA A 305 -6.84 -0.46 4.00
N SER A 306 -6.56 -0.14 2.73
CA SER A 306 -7.49 -0.36 1.61
C SER A 306 -7.86 -1.85 1.44
N ALA A 307 -6.87 -2.74 1.60
CA ALA A 307 -7.10 -4.18 1.58
C ALA A 307 -7.93 -4.63 2.80
N MET A 308 -7.65 -4.12 3.99
CA MET A 308 -8.36 -4.51 5.21
C MET A 308 -9.78 -3.95 5.26
N LEU A 309 -9.98 -2.71 4.82
CA LEU A 309 -11.31 -2.06 4.81
C LEU A 309 -12.31 -2.76 3.89
N SER A 310 -11.85 -3.51 2.88
CA SER A 310 -12.74 -4.32 2.06
C SER A 310 -13.60 -5.27 2.91
N MET A 311 -13.06 -5.79 4.02
CA MET A 311 -13.83 -6.59 4.99
C MET A 311 -14.91 -5.81 5.72
N TYR A 312 -14.62 -4.57 6.09
CA TYR A 312 -15.60 -3.68 6.71
C TYR A 312 -16.79 -3.47 5.76
N PHE A 313 -16.53 -3.19 4.48
CA PHE A 313 -17.58 -2.95 3.50
C PHE A 313 -18.40 -4.20 3.17
N ILE A 314 -17.81 -5.39 3.27
CA ILE A 314 -18.54 -6.67 3.09
C ILE A 314 -19.47 -6.97 4.27
N ASN A 315 -19.04 -6.67 5.49
CA ASN A 315 -19.73 -7.09 6.71
C ASN A 315 -20.63 -6.00 7.33
N SER A 316 -20.49 -4.74 6.90
CA SER A 316 -21.29 -3.63 7.40
C SER A 316 -22.67 -3.58 6.73
N SER A 317 -23.63 -2.87 7.38
CA SER A 317 -24.94 -2.63 6.77
C SER A 317 -24.81 -1.79 5.49
N ALA A 318 -25.72 -1.98 4.53
CA ALA A 318 -25.68 -1.30 3.26
C ALA A 318 -25.63 0.23 3.41
N MET A 319 -26.43 0.81 4.28
CA MET A 319 -26.46 2.27 4.53
C MET A 319 -25.11 2.76 5.09
N LEU A 320 -24.52 2.04 6.05
CA LEU A 320 -23.25 2.43 6.67
C LEU A 320 -22.10 2.35 5.65
N SER A 321 -22.09 1.30 4.81
CA SER A 321 -21.11 1.15 3.73
C SER A 321 -21.14 2.33 2.78
N VAL A 322 -22.34 2.76 2.35
CA VAL A 322 -22.52 3.90 1.44
C VAL A 322 -21.97 5.17 2.02
N VAL A 323 -22.46 5.52 3.22
CA VAL A 323 -22.09 6.77 3.87
C VAL A 323 -20.56 6.79 4.09
N SER A 324 -19.98 5.67 4.56
CA SER A 324 -18.53 5.56 4.75
C SER A 324 -17.75 5.66 3.44
N TYR A 325 -18.24 5.06 2.35
CA TYR A 325 -17.56 5.12 1.06
C TYR A 325 -17.61 6.52 0.45
N VAL A 326 -18.78 7.18 0.48
CA VAL A 326 -18.93 8.55 -0.01
C VAL A 326 -18.08 9.53 0.79
N ALA A 327 -18.06 9.39 2.12
CA ALA A 327 -17.21 10.20 2.99
C ALA A 327 -15.73 9.96 2.68
N LEU A 328 -15.30 8.69 2.52
CA LEU A 328 -13.93 8.33 2.17
C LEU A 328 -13.52 8.93 0.82
N ALA A 329 -14.38 8.78 -0.19
CA ALA A 329 -14.12 9.31 -1.53
C ALA A 329 -14.03 10.84 -1.52
N SER A 330 -14.97 11.52 -0.87
CA SER A 330 -14.95 12.98 -0.79
C SER A 330 -13.71 13.51 -0.07
N LEU A 331 -13.31 12.86 1.03
CA LEU A 331 -12.07 13.22 1.73
C LEU A 331 -10.81 12.90 0.91
N ALA A 332 -10.79 11.79 0.17
CA ALA A 332 -9.68 11.45 -0.72
C ALA A 332 -9.51 12.51 -1.83
N PHE A 333 -10.60 12.92 -2.48
CA PHE A 333 -10.55 13.98 -3.49
C PHE A 333 -10.12 15.33 -2.89
N ALA A 334 -10.65 15.70 -1.72
CA ALA A 334 -10.25 16.92 -1.03
C ALA A 334 -8.78 16.91 -0.57
N ALA A 335 -8.23 15.75 -0.27
CA ALA A 335 -6.84 15.59 0.14
C ALA A 335 -5.88 15.50 -1.06
N ALA A 336 -6.37 15.22 -2.26
CA ALA A 336 -5.60 15.15 -3.50
C ALA A 336 -5.41 16.53 -4.16
N ILE A 337 -6.26 17.50 -3.83
CA ILE A 337 -6.20 18.90 -4.26
C ILE A 337 -5.42 19.73 -3.23
#